data_d4ddff2e96259dc91cd8921ad8dc0c25
#
_entry.id   d4ddff2e96259dc91cd8921ad8dc0c25
#
_cell.length_a   1.000
_cell.length_b   1.000
_cell.length_c   1.000
_cell.angle_alpha   90.00
_cell.angle_beta   90.00
_cell.angle_gamma   90.00
#
_symmetry.space_group_name_H-M   'P 1'
#
loop_
_entity.id
_entity.type
_entity.pdbx_description
1 polymer ?
#
loop_
_entity_poly.entity_id
_entity_poly.type
_entity_poly.pdbx_seq_one_letter_code
_entity_poly.pdbx_strand_id
1 'polypeptide(L)'
;MTIVLAGDIGGTKTLLRLAEKNTDEFTVLYEHRFAGADYANFSDVLREFIANCKKHLGDLPRLSGACFGIAGPIRDRDSKLTAQLTNLGWSFDSDRLAEELHIEQVSLINDFVAVGYGVLGLQPEDLYTLQKGKVVERSPIGVIGAGTGLGEAYLGWNGDRYEVYATEGGHTDFAPRNALEIELLQYLLKRHDRVSVERVASGTGIVAIYQFLRDRHTIVESPEIAEKVQRWESGETDSEAAAAIAKAAMSDTNGDRLAMQTMQIFVEAYAAEVGNLALKLIPNGGLYIAGGIAPKILPLLQDEKFLQIIKNKGRVSGVLEDIPIHIVLNPEVGLIGAMLHGASL
;
A
#
# COMPACT_ATOMS: atom_id res chain seq x y z
N MET A 1 -9.39 -9.63 -28.12
CA MET A 1 -9.51 -8.26 -27.62
C MET A 1 -10.14 -8.39 -26.23
N THR A 2 -9.38 -8.14 -25.18
CA THR A 2 -9.84 -8.30 -23.81
C THR A 2 -10.06 -6.92 -23.21
N ILE A 3 -11.30 -6.56 -22.90
CA ILE A 3 -11.64 -5.27 -22.31
C ILE A 3 -12.03 -5.49 -20.86
N VAL A 4 -11.35 -4.79 -19.96
CA VAL A 4 -11.52 -4.91 -18.53
C VAL A 4 -11.94 -3.60 -17.88
N LEU A 5 -12.81 -3.73 -16.89
CA LEU A 5 -13.12 -2.65 -15.96
C LEU A 5 -12.36 -2.91 -14.65
N ALA A 6 -11.52 -1.97 -14.26
CA ALA A 6 -10.77 -2.06 -13.02
C ALA A 6 -11.10 -0.90 -12.09
N GLY A 7 -11.02 -1.13 -10.79
CA GLY A 7 -11.22 -0.10 -9.79
C GLY A 7 -10.25 -0.21 -8.62
N ASP A 8 -9.78 0.95 -8.17
CA ASP A 8 -9.10 1.12 -6.89
C ASP A 8 -10.03 1.91 -5.97
N ILE A 9 -10.55 1.23 -4.93
CA ILE A 9 -11.64 1.72 -4.09
C ILE A 9 -11.13 1.93 -2.67
N GLY A 10 -10.74 3.17 -2.41
CA GLY A 10 -10.31 3.62 -1.08
C GLY A 10 -11.44 4.24 -0.26
N GLY A 11 -11.14 4.55 1.01
CA GLY A 11 -12.11 5.15 1.94
C GLY A 11 -12.60 6.57 1.60
N THR A 12 -11.92 7.28 0.69
CA THR A 12 -12.27 8.66 0.30
C THR A 12 -12.37 8.85 -1.20
N LYS A 13 -11.62 8.08 -1.97
CA LYS A 13 -11.50 8.20 -3.43
C LYS A 13 -11.66 6.84 -4.07
N THR A 14 -12.38 6.81 -5.18
CA THR A 14 -12.53 5.66 -6.06
C THR A 14 -12.03 6.04 -7.45
N LEU A 15 -11.09 5.27 -7.97
CA LEU A 15 -10.60 5.41 -9.34
C LEU A 15 -11.09 4.22 -10.15
N LEU A 16 -11.85 4.48 -11.22
CA LEU A 16 -12.32 3.46 -12.16
C LEU A 16 -11.66 3.66 -13.51
N ARG A 17 -11.23 2.58 -14.13
CA ARG A 17 -10.57 2.57 -15.44
C ARG A 17 -11.15 1.47 -16.32
N LEU A 18 -11.53 1.85 -17.53
CA LEU A 18 -11.84 0.94 -18.63
C LEU A 18 -10.60 0.84 -19.52
N ALA A 19 -10.09 -0.34 -19.72
CA ALA A 19 -8.88 -0.55 -20.51
C ALA A 19 -8.99 -1.76 -21.43
N GLU A 20 -8.32 -1.68 -22.55
CA GLU A 20 -8.14 -2.77 -23.51
C GLU A 20 -6.75 -3.38 -23.31
N LYS A 21 -6.70 -4.70 -23.12
CA LYS A 21 -5.46 -5.46 -23.08
C LYS A 21 -5.03 -5.86 -24.48
N ASN A 22 -3.89 -5.37 -24.92
CA ASN A 22 -3.17 -5.78 -26.11
C ASN A 22 -1.95 -6.55 -25.67
N THR A 23 -1.76 -7.78 -26.09
CA THR A 23 -0.65 -8.68 -25.76
C THR A 23 -0.05 -8.46 -24.35
N ASP A 24 0.81 -7.44 -24.15
CA ASP A 24 1.53 -7.16 -22.91
C ASP A 24 1.22 -5.78 -22.29
N GLU A 25 0.43 -4.94 -22.98
CA GLU A 25 0.13 -3.58 -22.53
C GLU A 25 -1.37 -3.32 -22.45
N PHE A 26 -1.72 -2.35 -21.61
CA PHE A 26 -3.08 -1.83 -21.51
C PHE A 26 -3.21 -0.47 -22.20
N THR A 27 -4.19 -0.34 -23.09
CA THR A 27 -4.63 0.96 -23.62
C THR A 27 -5.82 1.44 -22.81
N VAL A 28 -5.68 2.58 -22.12
CA VAL A 28 -6.78 3.19 -21.36
C VAL A 28 -7.81 3.75 -22.33
N LEU A 29 -9.04 3.28 -22.27
CA LEU A 29 -10.16 3.75 -23.06
C LEU A 29 -10.91 4.87 -22.37
N TYR A 30 -11.12 4.76 -21.07
CA TYR A 30 -11.73 5.80 -20.25
C TYR A 30 -11.33 5.61 -18.77
N GLU A 31 -11.18 6.73 -18.09
CA GLU A 31 -10.87 6.76 -16.67
C GLU A 31 -11.62 7.90 -15.98
N HIS A 32 -12.07 7.65 -14.75
CA HIS A 32 -12.64 8.70 -13.93
C HIS A 32 -12.41 8.46 -12.43
N ARG A 33 -12.20 9.55 -11.72
CA ARG A 33 -12.02 9.55 -10.26
C ARG A 33 -13.23 10.15 -9.58
N PHE A 34 -13.75 9.44 -8.59
CA PHE A 34 -14.93 9.82 -7.81
C PHE A 34 -14.54 10.11 -6.36
N ALA A 35 -15.21 11.10 -5.74
CA ALA A 35 -15.18 11.29 -4.31
C ALA A 35 -16.25 10.37 -3.68
N GLY A 36 -15.84 9.41 -2.85
CA GLY A 36 -16.77 8.41 -2.31
C GLY A 36 -17.90 9.00 -1.50
N ALA A 37 -17.67 10.12 -0.80
CA ALA A 37 -18.67 10.80 0.03
C ALA A 37 -19.87 11.37 -0.76
N ASP A 38 -19.73 11.54 -2.07
CA ASP A 38 -20.80 12.09 -2.93
C ASP A 38 -21.84 11.03 -3.31
N TYR A 39 -21.62 9.75 -2.98
CA TYR A 39 -22.44 8.62 -3.41
C TYR A 39 -22.91 7.76 -2.24
N ALA A 40 -24.18 7.35 -2.29
CA ALA A 40 -24.78 6.49 -1.27
C ALA A 40 -24.23 5.05 -1.29
N ASN A 41 -23.83 4.54 -2.45
CA ASN A 41 -23.31 3.20 -2.64
C ASN A 41 -22.45 3.10 -3.91
N PHE A 42 -21.71 2.03 -4.04
CA PHE A 42 -20.81 1.81 -5.19
C PHE A 42 -21.56 1.62 -6.52
N SER A 43 -22.77 1.04 -6.52
CA SER A 43 -23.56 0.89 -7.75
C SER A 43 -23.94 2.23 -8.39
N ASP A 44 -24.07 3.30 -7.61
CA ASP A 44 -24.31 4.64 -8.14
C ASP A 44 -23.08 5.17 -8.87
N VAL A 45 -21.88 4.98 -8.28
CA VAL A 45 -20.58 5.31 -8.92
C VAL A 45 -20.42 4.55 -10.23
N LEU A 46 -20.71 3.24 -10.21
CA LEU A 46 -20.57 2.36 -11.36
C LEU A 46 -21.51 2.77 -12.50
N ARG A 47 -22.77 3.08 -12.19
CA ARG A 47 -23.75 3.57 -13.18
C ARG A 47 -23.31 4.87 -13.82
N GLU A 48 -22.83 5.82 -13.04
CA GLU A 48 -22.32 7.09 -13.57
C GLU A 48 -21.07 6.86 -14.44
N PHE A 49 -20.14 6.02 -14.00
CA PHE A 49 -18.96 5.67 -14.80
C PHE A 49 -19.34 5.10 -16.16
N ILE A 50 -20.26 4.11 -16.18
CA ILE A 50 -20.75 3.48 -17.41
C ILE A 50 -21.43 4.52 -18.34
N ALA A 51 -22.25 5.41 -17.79
CA ALA A 51 -22.91 6.46 -18.56
C ALA A 51 -21.88 7.40 -19.20
N ASN A 52 -20.83 7.78 -18.46
CA ASN A 52 -19.75 8.61 -18.95
C ASN A 52 -18.90 7.89 -19.99
N CYS A 53 -18.61 6.59 -19.85
CA CYS A 53 -17.97 5.78 -20.87
C CYS A 53 -18.76 5.78 -22.19
N LYS A 54 -20.07 5.53 -22.15
CA LYS A 54 -20.93 5.55 -23.33
C LYS A 54 -20.93 6.91 -24.01
N LYS A 55 -20.96 7.99 -23.22
CA LYS A 55 -20.89 9.36 -23.78
C LYS A 55 -19.56 9.65 -24.46
N HIS A 56 -18.45 9.11 -23.91
CA HIS A 56 -17.10 9.35 -24.43
C HIS A 56 -16.78 8.49 -25.66
N LEU A 57 -17.17 7.21 -25.62
CA LEU A 57 -16.82 6.21 -26.65
C LEU A 57 -17.91 6.02 -27.72
N GLY A 58 -19.11 6.59 -27.51
CA GLY A 58 -20.30 6.36 -28.36
C GLY A 58 -21.11 5.14 -27.91
N ASP A 59 -20.45 4.07 -27.46
CA ASP A 59 -21.07 2.89 -26.85
C ASP A 59 -20.12 2.27 -25.82
N LEU A 60 -20.66 1.40 -24.94
CA LEU A 60 -19.86 0.62 -24.02
C LEU A 60 -19.38 -0.66 -24.73
N PRO A 61 -18.07 -0.88 -24.87
CA PRO A 61 -17.58 -2.13 -25.45
C PRO A 61 -17.93 -3.31 -24.53
N ARG A 62 -18.04 -4.51 -25.10
CA ARG A 62 -18.29 -5.72 -24.32
C ARG A 62 -17.14 -5.99 -23.36
N LEU A 63 -17.42 -5.96 -22.08
CA LEU A 63 -16.45 -6.28 -21.04
C LEU A 63 -16.16 -7.78 -21.04
N SER A 64 -14.88 -8.12 -20.87
CA SER A 64 -14.41 -9.52 -20.69
C SER A 64 -14.40 -9.91 -19.21
N GLY A 65 -14.15 -8.96 -18.31
CA GLY A 65 -14.12 -9.15 -16.87
C GLY A 65 -14.02 -7.82 -16.13
N ALA A 66 -14.24 -7.86 -14.82
CA ALA A 66 -14.02 -6.71 -13.96
C ALA A 66 -13.34 -7.13 -12.65
N CYS A 67 -12.49 -6.25 -12.13
CA CYS A 67 -11.83 -6.44 -10.85
C CYS A 67 -11.77 -5.14 -10.05
N PHE A 68 -12.12 -5.22 -8.76
CA PHE A 68 -12.12 -4.09 -7.86
C PHE A 68 -11.22 -4.37 -6.65
N GLY A 69 -10.15 -3.59 -6.49
CA GLY A 69 -9.32 -3.51 -5.30
C GLY A 69 -10.03 -2.67 -4.24
N ILE A 70 -10.30 -3.25 -3.08
CA ILE A 70 -11.10 -2.62 -2.02
C ILE A 70 -10.26 -2.52 -0.75
N ALA A 71 -10.23 -1.34 -0.14
CA ALA A 71 -9.55 -1.09 1.12
C ALA A 71 -10.30 -1.74 2.30
N GLY A 72 -10.23 -3.06 2.38
CA GLY A 72 -10.90 -3.83 3.42
C GLY A 72 -10.84 -5.34 3.18
N PRO A 73 -11.29 -6.12 4.15
CA PRO A 73 -11.28 -7.59 4.05
C PRO A 73 -12.31 -8.08 3.04
N ILE A 74 -11.87 -9.00 2.19
CA ILE A 74 -12.72 -9.74 1.27
C ILE A 74 -13.15 -11.05 1.95
N ARG A 75 -14.44 -11.37 1.86
CA ARG A 75 -15.00 -12.62 2.35
C ARG A 75 -15.45 -13.46 1.17
N ASP A 76 -14.97 -14.68 1.11
CA ASP A 76 -15.42 -15.70 0.15
C ASP A 76 -16.38 -16.68 0.86
N ARG A 77 -17.56 -16.85 0.31
CA ARG A 77 -18.54 -17.85 0.74
C ARG A 77 -19.13 -18.50 -0.51
N ASP A 78 -18.76 -19.75 -0.75
CA ASP A 78 -19.25 -20.55 -1.87
C ASP A 78 -19.00 -19.86 -3.23
N SER A 79 -17.79 -19.33 -3.42
CA SER A 79 -17.34 -18.56 -4.61
C SER A 79 -18.01 -17.19 -4.78
N LYS A 80 -18.80 -16.76 -3.82
CA LYS A 80 -19.37 -15.42 -3.76
C LYS A 80 -18.48 -14.50 -2.96
N LEU A 81 -17.88 -13.50 -3.61
CA LEU A 81 -17.02 -12.51 -2.97
C LEU A 81 -17.85 -11.33 -2.44
N THR A 82 -17.62 -11.00 -1.19
CA THR A 82 -18.26 -9.84 -0.56
C THR A 82 -17.23 -9.00 0.20
N ALA A 83 -17.47 -7.69 0.25
CA ALA A 83 -16.66 -6.76 1.02
C ALA A 83 -17.52 -5.67 1.66
N GLN A 84 -16.99 -5.03 2.70
CA GLN A 84 -17.56 -3.83 3.30
C GLN A 84 -16.50 -2.76 3.44
N LEU A 85 -16.79 -1.57 2.95
CA LEU A 85 -15.97 -0.39 3.15
C LEU A 85 -16.61 0.45 4.27
N THR A 86 -16.12 0.27 5.49
CA THR A 86 -16.73 0.81 6.71
C THR A 86 -16.80 2.34 6.72
N ASN A 87 -15.80 3.02 6.16
CA ASN A 87 -15.73 4.49 6.15
C ASN A 87 -16.85 5.15 5.32
N LEU A 88 -17.34 4.47 4.27
CA LEU A 88 -18.41 4.95 3.40
C LEU A 88 -19.72 4.17 3.62
N GLY A 89 -19.70 3.10 4.43
CA GLY A 89 -20.86 2.23 4.61
C GLY A 89 -21.22 1.41 3.36
N TRP A 90 -20.33 1.34 2.37
CA TRP A 90 -20.59 0.61 1.13
C TRP A 90 -20.43 -0.89 1.32
N SER A 91 -21.32 -1.65 0.68
CA SER A 91 -21.26 -3.11 0.60
C SER A 91 -21.07 -3.54 -0.84
N PHE A 92 -20.21 -4.51 -1.05
CA PHE A 92 -19.89 -5.08 -2.35
C PHE A 92 -20.30 -6.56 -2.39
N ASP A 93 -20.80 -6.97 -3.54
CA ASP A 93 -21.26 -8.32 -3.83
C ASP A 93 -20.90 -8.64 -5.29
N SER A 94 -20.03 -9.64 -5.52
CA SER A 94 -19.50 -9.96 -6.85
C SER A 94 -20.60 -10.35 -7.84
N ASP A 95 -21.60 -11.13 -7.40
CA ASP A 95 -22.67 -11.62 -8.28
C ASP A 95 -23.57 -10.46 -8.72
N ARG A 96 -23.94 -9.60 -7.77
CA ARG A 96 -24.72 -8.40 -8.07
C ARG A 96 -24.00 -7.46 -9.04
N LEU A 97 -22.68 -7.26 -8.84
CA LEU A 97 -21.89 -6.44 -9.76
C LEU A 97 -21.77 -7.07 -11.14
N ALA A 98 -21.66 -8.40 -11.23
CA ALA A 98 -21.65 -9.13 -12.49
C ALA A 98 -22.99 -8.96 -13.26
N GLU A 99 -24.12 -9.03 -12.54
CA GLU A 99 -25.46 -8.74 -13.11
C GLU A 99 -25.56 -7.28 -13.60
N GLU A 100 -25.12 -6.30 -12.81
CA GLU A 100 -25.15 -4.87 -13.17
C GLU A 100 -24.27 -4.57 -14.41
N LEU A 101 -23.15 -5.28 -14.57
CA LEU A 101 -22.21 -5.11 -15.68
C LEU A 101 -22.52 -6.00 -16.89
N HIS A 102 -23.48 -6.94 -16.76
CA HIS A 102 -23.82 -7.94 -17.78
C HIS A 102 -22.60 -8.78 -18.23
N ILE A 103 -21.78 -9.22 -17.28
CA ILE A 103 -20.61 -10.07 -17.49
C ILE A 103 -20.70 -11.33 -16.62
N GLU A 104 -19.91 -12.34 -16.98
CA GLU A 104 -19.95 -13.64 -16.28
C GLU A 104 -19.29 -13.58 -14.91
N GLN A 105 -18.24 -12.76 -14.76
CA GLN A 105 -17.42 -12.76 -13.54
C GLN A 105 -16.92 -11.38 -13.15
N VAL A 106 -17.05 -11.06 -11.85
CA VAL A 106 -16.44 -9.93 -11.18
C VAL A 106 -15.59 -10.41 -10.03
N SER A 107 -14.34 -9.98 -9.97
CA SER A 107 -13.45 -10.24 -8.84
C SER A 107 -13.42 -9.06 -7.89
N LEU A 108 -13.51 -9.34 -6.60
CA LEU A 108 -13.22 -8.40 -5.52
C LEU A 108 -11.93 -8.86 -4.85
N ILE A 109 -10.95 -7.99 -4.77
CA ILE A 109 -9.68 -8.28 -4.10
C ILE A 109 -9.37 -7.20 -3.06
N ASN A 110 -8.61 -7.55 -2.05
CA ASN A 110 -8.11 -6.55 -1.11
C ASN A 110 -7.18 -5.56 -1.85
N ASP A 111 -7.13 -4.30 -1.42
CA ASP A 111 -6.31 -3.24 -2.03
C ASP A 111 -4.82 -3.62 -2.08
N PHE A 112 -4.31 -4.30 -1.04
CA PHE A 112 -2.91 -4.72 -1.02
C PHE A 112 -2.64 -5.97 -1.87
N VAL A 113 -3.64 -6.84 -2.06
CA VAL A 113 -3.60 -7.92 -3.07
C VAL A 113 -3.54 -7.32 -4.48
N ALA A 114 -4.29 -6.25 -4.72
CA ALA A 114 -4.21 -5.50 -5.98
C ALA A 114 -2.80 -4.94 -6.21
N VAL A 115 -2.17 -4.34 -5.18
CA VAL A 115 -0.75 -3.93 -5.25
C VAL A 115 0.15 -5.11 -5.59
N GLY A 116 -0.08 -6.28 -4.99
CA GLY A 116 0.66 -7.52 -5.29
C GLY A 116 0.59 -7.93 -6.77
N TYR A 117 -0.59 -7.92 -7.38
CA TYR A 117 -0.69 -8.15 -8.82
C TYR A 117 -0.05 -7.02 -9.63
N GLY A 118 -0.15 -5.79 -9.14
CA GLY A 118 0.35 -4.60 -9.81
C GLY A 118 1.85 -4.60 -10.03
N VAL A 119 2.64 -5.14 -9.09
CA VAL A 119 4.10 -5.19 -9.25
C VAL A 119 4.55 -6.00 -10.46
N LEU A 120 3.70 -6.90 -10.97
CA LEU A 120 3.97 -7.69 -12.18
C LEU A 120 3.85 -6.88 -13.48
N GLY A 121 3.17 -5.73 -13.44
CA GLY A 121 2.93 -4.86 -14.60
C GLY A 121 3.74 -3.57 -14.58
N LEU A 122 4.60 -3.37 -13.58
CA LEU A 122 5.41 -2.16 -13.48
C LEU A 122 6.54 -2.15 -14.51
N GLN A 123 6.81 -0.96 -15.04
CA GLN A 123 7.91 -0.71 -15.95
C GLN A 123 9.15 -0.22 -15.16
N PRO A 124 10.36 -0.26 -15.73
CA PRO A 124 11.57 0.20 -15.04
C PRO A 124 11.49 1.63 -14.49
N GLU A 125 10.78 2.53 -15.18
CA GLU A 125 10.55 3.93 -14.77
C GLU A 125 9.62 4.06 -13.55
N ASP A 126 8.81 3.05 -13.28
CA ASP A 126 7.93 2.98 -12.11
C ASP A 126 8.68 2.58 -10.83
N LEU A 127 9.96 2.28 -10.93
CA LEU A 127 10.75 1.70 -9.88
C LEU A 127 12.01 2.51 -9.55
N TYR A 128 12.31 2.65 -8.27
CA TYR A 128 13.65 3.00 -7.82
C TYR A 128 14.33 1.75 -7.24
N THR A 129 15.43 1.34 -7.85
CA THR A 129 16.16 0.14 -7.44
C THR A 129 17.14 0.45 -6.31
N LEU A 130 16.84 -0.03 -5.10
CA LEU A 130 17.74 0.05 -3.93
C LEU A 130 18.86 -0.98 -4.01
N GLN A 131 18.55 -2.19 -4.42
CA GLN A 131 19.48 -3.29 -4.60
C GLN A 131 19.14 -4.03 -5.87
N LYS A 132 20.09 -4.12 -6.79
CA LYS A 132 19.90 -4.79 -8.09
C LYS A 132 19.71 -6.30 -7.94
N GLY A 133 20.46 -6.93 -7.02
CA GLY A 133 20.39 -8.35 -6.75
C GLY A 133 20.52 -9.24 -7.97
N LYS A 134 20.01 -10.47 -7.86
CA LYS A 134 19.93 -11.47 -8.94
C LYS A 134 18.50 -12.01 -9.00
N VAL A 135 17.74 -11.57 -9.98
CA VAL A 135 16.39 -12.09 -10.22
C VAL A 135 16.46 -13.59 -10.52
N VAL A 136 15.70 -14.38 -9.78
CA VAL A 136 15.47 -15.79 -10.08
C VAL A 136 14.00 -15.95 -10.50
N GLU A 137 13.81 -16.30 -11.77
CA GLU A 137 12.47 -16.50 -12.33
C GLU A 137 11.67 -17.52 -11.53
N ARG A 138 10.36 -17.27 -11.39
CA ARG A 138 9.41 -18.15 -10.69
C ARG A 138 9.68 -18.33 -9.19
N SER A 139 10.60 -17.55 -8.64
CA SER A 139 10.83 -17.48 -7.19
C SER A 139 9.77 -16.59 -6.52
N PRO A 140 9.54 -16.73 -5.20
CA PRO A 140 8.66 -15.84 -4.48
C PRO A 140 8.98 -14.36 -4.70
N ILE A 141 7.95 -13.54 -4.72
CA ILE A 141 8.03 -12.08 -4.73
C ILE A 141 7.40 -11.59 -3.42
N GLY A 142 8.07 -10.65 -2.76
CA GLY A 142 7.53 -10.01 -1.56
C GLY A 142 7.06 -8.59 -1.84
N VAL A 143 5.99 -8.17 -1.20
CA VAL A 143 5.47 -6.80 -1.29
C VAL A 143 5.15 -6.30 0.11
N ILE A 144 5.66 -5.12 0.46
CA ILE A 144 5.40 -4.44 1.72
C ILE A 144 5.10 -2.97 1.44
N GLY A 145 4.15 -2.38 2.13
CA GLY A 145 3.79 -0.99 1.87
C GLY A 145 3.24 -0.25 3.07
N ALA A 146 3.92 0.83 3.43
CA ALA A 146 3.45 1.76 4.44
C ALA A 146 2.51 2.81 3.82
N GLY A 147 1.33 2.89 4.38
CA GLY A 147 0.29 3.89 4.13
C GLY A 147 -0.26 4.40 5.45
N THR A 148 -1.57 4.53 5.61
CA THR A 148 -2.21 4.76 6.92
C THR A 148 -1.86 3.62 7.87
N GLY A 149 -1.87 2.38 7.38
CA GLY A 149 -1.39 1.17 8.02
C GLY A 149 -0.12 0.61 7.35
N LEU A 150 0.16 -0.68 7.61
CA LEU A 150 1.26 -1.43 7.00
C LEU A 150 0.70 -2.70 6.36
N GLY A 151 0.69 -2.74 5.02
CA GLY A 151 0.29 -3.93 4.26
C GLY A 151 1.48 -4.80 3.90
N GLU A 152 1.25 -6.12 3.88
CA GLU A 152 2.21 -7.12 3.41
C GLU A 152 1.49 -8.17 2.57
N ALA A 153 2.14 -8.60 1.49
CA ALA A 153 1.69 -9.68 0.64
C ALA A 153 2.88 -10.41 0.04
N TYR A 154 2.65 -11.59 -0.50
CA TYR A 154 3.65 -12.27 -1.31
C TYR A 154 2.99 -12.92 -2.51
N LEU A 155 3.80 -13.18 -3.54
CA LEU A 155 3.40 -13.90 -4.72
C LEU A 155 4.18 -15.22 -4.81
N GLY A 156 3.45 -16.28 -5.08
CA GLY A 156 3.99 -17.62 -5.33
C GLY A 156 3.72 -18.04 -6.78
N TRP A 157 4.68 -18.73 -7.39
CA TRP A 157 4.49 -19.34 -8.71
C TRP A 157 3.76 -20.68 -8.56
N ASN A 158 2.57 -20.82 -9.17
CA ASN A 158 1.75 -22.03 -9.07
C ASN A 158 2.03 -23.08 -10.17
N GLY A 159 3.02 -22.85 -11.03
CA GLY A 159 3.34 -23.70 -12.19
C GLY A 159 2.96 -23.07 -13.53
N ASP A 160 2.02 -22.12 -13.54
CA ASP A 160 1.51 -21.43 -14.72
C ASP A 160 1.69 -19.92 -14.62
N ARG A 161 1.30 -19.34 -13.48
CA ARG A 161 1.34 -17.89 -13.20
C ARG A 161 1.67 -17.59 -11.75
N TYR A 162 1.94 -16.34 -11.46
CA TYR A 162 2.01 -15.87 -10.09
C TYR A 162 0.60 -15.70 -9.50
N GLU A 163 0.45 -16.15 -8.26
CA GLU A 163 -0.73 -15.92 -7.44
C GLU A 163 -0.35 -15.07 -6.23
N VAL A 164 -1.20 -14.11 -5.89
CA VAL A 164 -0.99 -13.21 -4.75
C VAL A 164 -1.67 -13.78 -3.51
N TYR A 165 -0.92 -13.86 -2.44
CA TYR A 165 -1.37 -14.26 -1.11
C TYR A 165 -1.34 -13.07 -0.17
N ALA A 166 -2.51 -12.65 0.31
CA ALA A 166 -2.63 -11.63 1.34
C ALA A 166 -2.05 -12.12 2.66
N THR A 167 -1.49 -11.21 3.44
CA THR A 167 -1.07 -11.48 4.83
C THR A 167 -1.52 -10.34 5.73
N GLU A 168 -1.53 -10.58 7.03
CA GLU A 168 -1.69 -9.58 8.07
C GLU A 168 -0.34 -9.35 8.78
N GLY A 169 0.76 -9.40 8.03
CA GLY A 169 2.13 -9.28 8.54
C GLY A 169 2.38 -7.98 9.28
N GLY A 170 1.77 -6.86 8.85
CA GLY A 170 1.84 -5.59 9.56
C GLY A 170 1.31 -5.63 11.00
N HIS A 171 0.47 -6.61 11.32
CA HIS A 171 -0.04 -6.84 12.66
C HIS A 171 0.81 -7.77 13.53
N THR A 172 1.97 -8.23 13.06
CA THR A 172 2.94 -8.96 13.91
C THR A 172 3.54 -8.04 14.98
N ASP A 173 4.13 -8.61 16.02
CA ASP A 173 4.63 -7.83 17.15
C ASP A 173 5.84 -6.97 16.76
N PHE A 174 5.87 -5.72 17.21
CA PHE A 174 7.01 -4.84 17.04
C PHE A 174 8.22 -5.36 17.83
N ALA A 175 9.33 -5.59 17.15
CA ALA A 175 10.58 -6.08 17.73
C ALA A 175 11.61 -4.93 17.85
N PRO A 176 11.75 -4.27 19.01
CA PRO A 176 12.70 -3.19 19.20
C PRO A 176 14.15 -3.68 19.12
N ARG A 177 15.03 -2.89 18.47
CA ARG A 177 16.41 -3.27 18.16
C ARG A 177 17.46 -2.55 19.02
N ASN A 178 17.06 -1.46 19.69
CA ASN A 178 17.93 -0.63 20.50
C ASN A 178 17.19 -0.05 21.72
N ALA A 179 17.92 0.62 22.62
CA ALA A 179 17.36 1.18 23.85
C ALA A 179 16.23 2.17 23.58
N LEU A 180 16.34 3.03 22.57
CA LEU A 180 15.32 4.02 22.23
C LEU A 180 14.03 3.37 21.73
N GLU A 181 14.14 2.33 20.90
CA GLU A 181 12.98 1.54 20.45
C GLU A 181 12.34 0.75 21.59
N ILE A 182 13.10 0.29 22.59
CA ILE A 182 12.54 -0.34 23.80
C ILE A 182 11.72 0.69 24.60
N GLU A 183 12.22 1.92 24.75
CA GLU A 183 11.47 3.00 25.41
C GLU A 183 10.20 3.36 24.61
N LEU A 184 10.27 3.39 23.28
CA LEU A 184 9.11 3.60 22.41
C LEU A 184 8.08 2.47 22.62
N LEU A 185 8.49 1.21 22.65
CA LEU A 185 7.60 0.09 22.93
C LEU A 185 6.92 0.25 24.31
N GLN A 186 7.68 0.59 25.34
CA GLN A 186 7.13 0.83 26.68
C GLN A 186 6.13 2.00 26.70
N TYR A 187 6.39 3.06 25.94
CA TYR A 187 5.48 4.19 25.80
C TYR A 187 4.17 3.78 25.12
N LEU A 188 4.23 3.00 24.05
CA LEU A 188 3.06 2.54 23.31
C LEU A 188 2.23 1.52 24.11
N LEU A 189 2.86 0.66 24.90
CA LEU A 189 2.18 -0.29 25.80
C LEU A 189 1.33 0.38 26.89
N LYS A 190 1.54 1.67 27.18
CA LYS A 190 0.64 2.43 28.08
C LYS A 190 -0.72 2.73 27.45
N ARG A 191 -0.83 2.64 26.12
CA ARG A 191 -2.03 3.00 25.32
C ARG A 191 -2.65 1.79 24.60
N HIS A 192 -1.90 0.71 24.46
CA HIS A 192 -2.28 -0.48 23.70
C HIS A 192 -1.89 -1.73 24.48
N ASP A 193 -2.76 -2.72 24.51
CA ASP A 193 -2.46 -4.02 25.13
C ASP A 193 -1.33 -4.77 24.41
N ARG A 194 -1.19 -4.53 23.10
CA ARG A 194 -0.16 -5.08 22.21
C ARG A 194 0.29 -4.02 21.18
N VAL A 195 1.55 -4.02 20.87
CA VAL A 195 2.13 -3.12 19.85
C VAL A 195 2.53 -3.93 18.63
N SER A 196 1.81 -3.75 17.53
CA SER A 196 2.17 -4.31 16.23
C SER A 196 3.25 -3.48 15.54
N VAL A 197 3.94 -4.07 14.56
CA VAL A 197 4.91 -3.33 13.76
C VAL A 197 4.26 -2.14 13.02
N GLU A 198 3.02 -2.27 12.59
CA GLU A 198 2.22 -1.19 11.99
C GLU A 198 2.11 0.03 12.91
N ARG A 199 2.03 -0.16 14.24
CA ARG A 199 1.98 0.94 15.21
C ARG A 199 3.24 1.81 15.21
N VAL A 200 4.28 1.37 14.51
CA VAL A 200 5.57 2.08 14.38
C VAL A 200 5.89 2.36 12.91
N ALA A 201 5.73 1.38 12.02
CA ALA A 201 6.12 1.46 10.61
C ALA A 201 4.93 1.81 9.68
N SER A 202 4.18 2.86 10.03
CA SER A 202 3.04 3.35 9.22
C SER A 202 2.84 4.85 9.40
N GLY A 203 1.86 5.45 8.70
CA GLY A 203 1.50 6.85 8.89
C GLY A 203 1.03 7.15 10.31
N THR A 204 0.23 6.27 10.91
CA THR A 204 -0.15 6.37 12.32
C THR A 204 1.05 6.20 13.25
N GLY A 205 2.00 5.35 12.85
CA GLY A 205 3.27 5.14 13.55
C GLY A 205 4.17 6.37 13.56
N ILE A 206 4.26 7.11 12.45
CA ILE A 206 5.00 8.39 12.40
C ILE A 206 4.50 9.34 13.49
N VAL A 207 3.16 9.50 13.60
CA VAL A 207 2.58 10.39 14.62
C VAL A 207 2.86 9.86 16.03
N ALA A 208 2.74 8.55 16.24
CA ALA A 208 3.01 7.92 17.54
C ALA A 208 4.47 8.08 17.99
N ILE A 209 5.43 7.95 17.07
CA ILE A 209 6.86 8.21 17.35
C ILE A 209 7.08 9.70 17.67
N TYR A 210 6.45 10.61 16.93
CA TYR A 210 6.53 12.04 17.19
C TYR A 210 6.03 12.38 18.59
N GLN A 211 4.86 11.85 18.98
CA GLN A 211 4.30 12.02 20.33
C GLN A 211 5.26 11.47 21.42
N PHE A 212 5.82 10.29 21.20
CA PHE A 212 6.81 9.71 22.11
C PHE A 212 8.01 10.63 22.32
N LEU A 213 8.60 11.15 21.26
CA LEU A 213 9.76 12.03 21.35
C LEU A 213 9.40 13.40 21.96
N ARG A 214 8.23 13.96 21.62
CA ARG A 214 7.69 15.19 22.22
C ARG A 214 7.54 15.03 23.74
N ASP A 215 6.91 13.94 24.17
CA ASP A 215 6.59 13.70 25.59
C ASP A 215 7.85 13.42 26.44
N ARG A 216 8.99 13.18 25.82
CA ARG A 216 10.30 13.17 26.50
C ARG A 216 10.83 14.56 26.87
N HIS A 217 10.20 15.63 26.35
CA HIS A 217 10.58 17.03 26.59
C HIS A 217 12.05 17.38 26.30
N THR A 218 12.70 16.64 25.41
CA THR A 218 14.12 16.86 25.05
C THR A 218 14.29 17.81 23.89
N ILE A 219 13.23 18.04 23.10
CA ILE A 219 13.23 18.88 21.90
C ILE A 219 11.96 19.73 21.92
N VAL A 220 12.10 21.00 21.53
CA VAL A 220 10.97 21.92 21.40
C VAL A 220 10.21 21.62 20.11
N GLU A 221 8.90 21.54 20.22
CA GLU A 221 7.97 21.28 19.12
C GLU A 221 7.76 22.55 18.28
N SER A 222 7.72 22.42 16.96
CA SER A 222 7.36 23.54 16.10
C SER A 222 5.86 23.77 16.12
N PRO A 223 5.39 25.05 16.19
CA PRO A 223 3.94 25.33 16.30
C PRO A 223 3.09 24.77 15.15
N GLU A 224 3.63 24.77 13.92
CA GLU A 224 2.92 24.26 12.73
C GLU A 224 2.63 22.76 12.82
N ILE A 225 3.62 21.97 13.28
CA ILE A 225 3.43 20.51 13.43
C ILE A 225 2.57 20.22 14.66
N ALA A 226 2.77 20.97 15.76
CA ALA A 226 2.00 20.86 16.98
C ALA A 226 0.49 20.95 16.71
N GLU A 227 0.06 21.96 15.94
CA GLU A 227 -1.35 22.15 15.56
C GLU A 227 -1.90 20.94 14.83
N LYS A 228 -1.18 20.40 13.83
CA LYS A 228 -1.63 19.24 13.04
C LYS A 228 -1.69 17.97 13.88
N VAL A 229 -0.72 17.75 14.76
CA VAL A 229 -0.70 16.63 15.69
C VAL A 229 -1.85 16.73 16.69
N GLN A 230 -2.16 17.92 17.20
CA GLN A 230 -3.29 18.16 18.11
C GLN A 230 -4.64 17.89 17.41
N ARG A 231 -4.80 18.28 16.16
CA ARG A 231 -6.00 17.95 15.36
C ARG A 231 -6.13 16.44 15.18
N TRP A 232 -5.02 15.75 14.91
CA TRP A 232 -5.02 14.28 14.84
C TRP A 232 -5.41 13.65 16.18
N GLU A 233 -4.91 14.17 17.30
CA GLU A 233 -5.25 13.74 18.67
C GLU A 233 -6.72 13.95 19.02
N SER A 234 -7.36 14.98 18.45
CA SER A 234 -8.80 15.24 18.61
C SER A 234 -9.69 14.33 17.76
N GLY A 235 -9.11 13.44 16.96
CA GLY A 235 -9.82 12.47 16.11
C GLY A 235 -10.19 13.01 14.73
N GLU A 236 -9.63 14.14 14.30
CA GLU A 236 -9.79 14.61 12.94
C GLU A 236 -9.06 13.64 11.99
N THR A 237 -9.84 13.05 11.07
CA THR A 237 -9.36 11.98 10.17
C THR A 237 -8.48 12.49 9.04
N ASP A 238 -8.44 13.79 8.78
CA ASP A 238 -7.56 14.42 7.79
C ASP A 238 -6.12 14.47 8.32
N SER A 239 -5.46 13.33 8.24
CA SER A 239 -4.15 13.10 8.82
C SER A 239 -3.02 13.75 8.00
N GLU A 240 -3.06 15.06 7.87
CA GLU A 240 -1.91 15.82 7.39
C GLU A 240 -0.71 15.76 8.37
N ALA A 241 -0.92 15.28 9.61
CA ALA A 241 0.12 15.25 10.64
C ALA A 241 1.35 14.44 10.21
N ALA A 242 1.18 13.19 9.79
CA ALA A 242 2.30 12.36 9.32
C ALA A 242 3.01 12.97 8.09
N ALA A 243 2.23 13.52 7.15
CA ALA A 243 2.79 14.17 5.97
C ALA A 243 3.55 15.46 6.32
N ALA A 244 3.04 16.24 7.27
CA ALA A 244 3.70 17.46 7.75
C ALA A 244 5.03 17.13 8.47
N ILE A 245 5.03 16.12 9.33
CA ILE A 245 6.24 15.63 10.01
C ILE A 245 7.28 15.19 8.97
N ALA A 246 6.88 14.35 8.00
CA ALA A 246 7.78 13.88 6.96
C ALA A 246 8.36 15.04 6.12
N LYS A 247 7.52 16.00 5.72
CA LYS A 247 7.93 17.18 4.96
C LYS A 247 8.92 18.04 5.75
N ALA A 248 8.65 18.30 7.03
CA ALA A 248 9.51 19.11 7.89
C ALA A 248 10.86 18.42 8.15
N ALA A 249 10.88 17.09 8.24
CA ALA A 249 12.12 16.32 8.40
C ALA A 249 13.05 16.40 7.18
N MET A 250 12.48 16.60 5.97
CA MET A 250 13.22 16.69 4.71
C MET A 250 13.49 18.12 4.25
N SER A 251 13.16 19.13 5.08
CA SER A 251 13.37 20.55 4.71
C SER A 251 14.84 20.94 4.78
N ASP A 252 15.37 21.54 3.72
CA ASP A 252 16.75 22.04 3.63
C ASP A 252 17.04 23.26 4.53
N THR A 253 15.99 23.98 4.92
CA THR A 253 16.11 25.21 5.71
C THR A 253 15.73 24.95 7.17
N ASN A 254 16.73 24.78 8.06
CA ASN A 254 16.54 24.55 9.50
C ASN A 254 15.55 23.40 9.81
N GLY A 255 15.78 22.21 9.27
CA GLY A 255 14.93 21.06 9.48
C GLY A 255 14.50 20.89 10.94
N ASP A 256 13.21 20.62 11.14
CA ASP A 256 12.66 20.39 12.47
C ASP A 256 13.30 19.15 13.11
N ARG A 257 14.06 19.37 14.20
CA ARG A 257 14.84 18.30 14.85
C ARG A 257 13.97 17.17 15.39
N LEU A 258 12.75 17.48 15.85
CA LEU A 258 11.82 16.50 16.35
C LEU A 258 11.28 15.64 15.19
N ALA A 259 10.91 16.30 14.09
CA ALA A 259 10.49 15.62 12.85
C ALA A 259 11.61 14.75 12.26
N MET A 260 12.85 15.25 12.22
CA MET A 260 14.02 14.49 11.73
C MET A 260 14.25 13.22 12.57
N GLN A 261 14.22 13.31 13.90
CA GLN A 261 14.36 12.14 14.77
C GLN A 261 13.18 11.17 14.63
N THR A 262 11.96 11.70 14.47
CA THR A 262 10.77 10.90 14.21
C THR A 262 10.93 10.06 12.94
N MET A 263 11.31 10.72 11.84
CA MET A 263 11.47 10.02 10.56
C MET A 263 12.65 9.06 10.55
N GLN A 264 13.72 9.36 11.31
CA GLN A 264 14.81 8.42 11.47
C GLN A 264 14.35 7.11 12.13
N ILE A 265 13.61 7.18 13.25
CA ILE A 265 13.10 5.98 13.94
C ILE A 265 12.12 5.22 13.02
N PHE A 266 11.21 5.94 12.35
CA PHE A 266 10.29 5.34 11.39
C PHE A 266 11.02 4.58 10.28
N VAL A 267 11.97 5.22 9.60
CA VAL A 267 12.75 4.64 8.49
C VAL A 267 13.52 3.40 8.96
N GLU A 268 14.12 3.47 10.15
CA GLU A 268 14.86 2.34 10.72
C GLU A 268 13.97 1.16 11.08
N ALA A 269 12.78 1.41 11.66
CA ALA A 269 11.79 0.36 11.96
C ALA A 269 11.22 -0.25 10.69
N TYR A 270 10.91 0.59 9.69
CA TYR A 270 10.42 0.13 8.39
C TYR A 270 11.45 -0.73 7.67
N ALA A 271 12.72 -0.29 7.62
CA ALA A 271 13.82 -1.10 7.06
C ALA A 271 13.97 -2.46 7.75
N ALA A 272 13.80 -2.49 9.07
CA ALA A 272 13.87 -3.73 9.84
C ALA A 272 12.77 -4.71 9.41
N GLU A 273 11.54 -4.23 9.21
CA GLU A 273 10.43 -5.08 8.78
C GLU A 273 10.56 -5.54 7.32
N VAL A 274 11.01 -4.66 6.42
CA VAL A 274 11.40 -5.06 5.06
C VAL A 274 12.38 -6.23 5.09
N GLY A 275 13.40 -6.16 5.94
CA GLY A 275 14.36 -7.24 6.12
C GLY A 275 13.78 -8.49 6.81
N ASN A 276 12.78 -8.33 7.69
CA ASN A 276 12.09 -9.47 8.31
C ASN A 276 11.24 -10.21 7.27
N LEU A 277 10.50 -9.49 6.42
CA LEU A 277 9.75 -10.07 5.30
C LEU A 277 10.68 -10.78 4.32
N ALA A 278 11.83 -10.16 4.00
CA ALA A 278 12.84 -10.77 3.14
C ALA A 278 13.35 -12.11 3.68
N LEU A 279 13.59 -12.22 5.00
CA LEU A 279 13.99 -13.50 5.62
C LEU A 279 12.88 -14.54 5.65
N LYS A 280 11.62 -14.13 5.80
CA LYS A 280 10.49 -15.07 5.82
C LYS A 280 10.22 -15.68 4.45
N LEU A 281 10.44 -14.92 3.37
CA LEU A 281 10.04 -15.29 2.01
C LEU A 281 11.21 -15.74 1.13
N ILE A 282 12.42 -15.21 1.38
CA ILE A 282 13.58 -15.29 0.46
C ILE A 282 13.14 -14.93 -0.97
N PRO A 283 12.65 -13.71 -1.20
CA PRO A 283 11.97 -13.35 -2.43
C PRO A 283 12.97 -13.05 -3.57
N ASN A 284 13.60 -14.09 -4.09
CA ASN A 284 14.55 -13.96 -5.19
C ASN A 284 13.90 -13.51 -6.51
N GLY A 285 12.57 -13.50 -6.60
CA GLY A 285 11.81 -12.86 -7.69
C GLY A 285 11.74 -11.33 -7.57
N GLY A 286 12.05 -10.80 -6.38
CA GLY A 286 12.06 -9.38 -6.06
C GLY A 286 11.31 -9.05 -4.77
N LEU A 287 11.76 -8.01 -4.08
CA LEU A 287 11.09 -7.42 -2.93
C LEU A 287 10.70 -5.98 -3.27
N TYR A 288 9.41 -5.69 -3.23
CA TYR A 288 8.85 -4.40 -3.63
C TYR A 288 8.34 -3.63 -2.42
N ILE A 289 8.88 -2.43 -2.22
CA ILE A 289 8.47 -1.49 -1.19
C ILE A 289 7.46 -0.53 -1.82
N ALA A 290 6.19 -0.78 -1.59
CA ALA A 290 5.05 -0.05 -2.13
C ALA A 290 4.43 0.90 -1.09
N GLY A 291 3.18 1.30 -1.32
CA GLY A 291 2.43 2.18 -0.42
C GLY A 291 2.72 3.66 -0.63
N GLY A 292 1.81 4.50 -0.13
CA GLY A 292 1.83 5.92 -0.42
C GLY A 292 2.89 6.74 0.33
N ILE A 293 3.62 6.15 1.29
CA ILE A 293 4.67 6.84 2.06
C ILE A 293 6.01 6.76 1.33
N ALA A 294 6.41 5.58 0.88
CA ALA A 294 7.75 5.32 0.34
C ALA A 294 8.18 6.30 -0.78
N PRO A 295 7.39 6.56 -1.82
CA PRO A 295 7.78 7.52 -2.85
C PRO A 295 7.90 8.96 -2.34
N LYS A 296 7.13 9.34 -1.32
CA LYS A 296 7.16 10.70 -0.74
C LYS A 296 8.38 10.96 0.14
N ILE A 297 8.96 9.93 0.72
CA ILE A 297 10.15 10.01 1.56
C ILE A 297 11.37 9.36 0.88
N LEU A 298 11.33 9.22 -0.44
CA LEU A 298 12.39 8.58 -1.23
C LEU A 298 13.81 9.07 -0.86
N PRO A 299 14.06 10.38 -0.62
CA PRO A 299 15.38 10.85 -0.21
C PRO A 299 15.91 10.20 1.08
N LEU A 300 15.01 9.85 2.02
CA LEU A 300 15.38 9.19 3.28
C LEU A 300 15.63 7.68 3.08
N LEU A 301 15.00 7.08 2.07
CA LEU A 301 15.14 5.64 1.76
C LEU A 301 16.34 5.36 0.84
N GLN A 302 16.85 6.38 0.14
CA GLN A 302 18.03 6.28 -0.71
C GLN A 302 19.33 6.26 0.09
N ASP A 303 19.30 6.58 1.38
CA ASP A 303 20.46 6.50 2.27
C ASP A 303 20.92 5.04 2.38
N GLU A 304 22.24 4.81 2.23
CA GLU A 304 22.84 3.49 2.38
C GLU A 304 22.47 2.81 3.70
N LYS A 305 22.21 3.59 4.75
CA LYS A 305 21.80 3.10 6.06
C LYS A 305 20.50 2.32 5.99
N PHE A 306 19.54 2.74 5.14
CA PHE A 306 18.28 2.00 4.97
C PHE A 306 18.54 0.57 4.48
N LEU A 307 19.32 0.42 3.43
CA LEU A 307 19.67 -0.91 2.90
C LEU A 307 20.54 -1.72 3.89
N GLN A 308 21.44 -1.06 4.61
CA GLN A 308 22.25 -1.71 5.65
C GLN A 308 21.37 -2.30 6.76
N ILE A 309 20.32 -1.59 7.18
CA ILE A 309 19.39 -2.07 8.21
C ILE A 309 18.56 -3.25 7.69
N ILE A 310 18.06 -3.19 6.45
CA ILE A 310 17.37 -4.32 5.80
C ILE A 310 18.23 -5.58 5.89
N LYS A 311 19.52 -5.46 5.55
CA LYS A 311 20.46 -6.59 5.50
C LYS A 311 21.04 -7.00 6.85
N ASN A 312 20.90 -6.16 7.88
CA ASN A 312 21.50 -6.46 9.18
C ASN A 312 20.68 -7.55 9.92
N LYS A 313 20.91 -8.80 9.54
CA LYS A 313 20.26 -10.01 10.09
C LYS A 313 21.29 -10.98 10.69
N GLY A 314 22.40 -10.44 11.21
CA GLY A 314 23.47 -11.21 11.88
C GLY A 314 24.09 -12.25 10.95
N ARG A 315 24.23 -13.48 11.40
CA ARG A 315 24.91 -14.55 10.63
C ARG A 315 24.22 -14.92 9.31
N VAL A 316 22.94 -14.55 9.12
CA VAL A 316 22.18 -14.87 7.91
C VAL A 316 22.07 -13.68 6.95
N SER A 317 22.75 -12.55 7.22
CA SER A 317 22.74 -11.36 6.36
C SER A 317 23.09 -11.68 4.89
N GLY A 318 24.00 -12.61 4.66
CA GLY A 318 24.43 -13.00 3.31
C GLY A 318 23.29 -13.53 2.41
N VAL A 319 22.20 -14.06 3.00
CA VAL A 319 21.03 -14.52 2.24
C VAL A 319 20.33 -13.35 1.53
N LEU A 320 20.44 -12.13 2.08
CA LEU A 320 19.77 -10.95 1.56
C LEU A 320 20.59 -10.18 0.51
N GLU A 321 21.84 -10.54 0.28
CA GLU A 321 22.74 -9.82 -0.64
C GLU A 321 22.30 -9.91 -2.11
N ASP A 322 21.71 -11.04 -2.51
CA ASP A 322 21.30 -11.29 -3.88
C ASP A 322 19.82 -10.98 -4.16
N ILE A 323 19.02 -10.60 -3.15
CA ILE A 323 17.60 -10.29 -3.33
C ILE A 323 17.43 -8.93 -4.03
N PRO A 324 16.73 -8.84 -5.17
CA PRO A 324 16.40 -7.55 -5.79
C PRO A 324 15.45 -6.77 -4.90
N ILE A 325 15.73 -5.48 -4.61
CA ILE A 325 14.89 -4.63 -3.77
C ILE A 325 14.56 -3.35 -4.53
N HIS A 326 13.27 -3.08 -4.66
CA HIS A 326 12.75 -1.94 -5.41
C HIS A 326 11.77 -1.12 -4.58
N ILE A 327 11.80 0.20 -4.73
CA ILE A 327 10.73 1.10 -4.26
C ILE A 327 9.79 1.35 -5.44
N VAL A 328 8.50 1.14 -5.23
CA VAL A 328 7.46 1.42 -6.22
C VAL A 328 7.18 2.93 -6.21
N LEU A 329 7.34 3.58 -7.35
CA LEU A 329 7.10 5.01 -7.54
C LEU A 329 5.71 5.30 -8.12
N ASN A 330 5.13 4.32 -8.85
CA ASN A 330 3.84 4.48 -9.50
C ASN A 330 2.71 4.40 -8.46
N PRO A 331 1.93 5.49 -8.26
CA PRO A 331 0.84 5.52 -7.30
C PRO A 331 -0.37 4.67 -7.69
N GLU A 332 -0.44 4.24 -8.96
CA GLU A 332 -1.55 3.46 -9.52
C GLU A 332 -1.28 1.96 -9.55
N VAL A 333 -0.25 1.50 -8.85
CA VAL A 333 0.13 0.08 -8.83
C VAL A 333 -1.03 -0.84 -8.44
N GLY A 334 -1.91 -0.43 -7.53
CA GLY A 334 -3.12 -1.18 -7.17
C GLY A 334 -4.12 -1.28 -8.34
N LEU A 335 -4.32 -0.18 -9.08
CA LEU A 335 -5.20 -0.18 -10.26
C LEU A 335 -4.62 -1.03 -11.40
N ILE A 336 -3.29 -0.97 -11.62
CA ILE A 336 -2.59 -1.85 -12.56
C ILE A 336 -2.84 -3.31 -12.22
N GLY A 337 -2.74 -3.66 -10.93
CA GLY A 337 -3.02 -5.02 -10.47
C GLY A 337 -4.47 -5.45 -10.66
N ALA A 338 -5.42 -4.56 -10.39
CA ALA A 338 -6.82 -4.83 -10.67
C ALA A 338 -7.08 -5.06 -12.17
N MET A 339 -6.42 -4.31 -13.07
CA MET A 339 -6.48 -4.54 -14.51
C MET A 339 -5.90 -5.91 -14.90
N LEU A 340 -4.70 -6.25 -14.39
CA LEU A 340 -4.03 -7.52 -14.67
C LEU A 340 -4.88 -8.72 -14.20
N HIS A 341 -5.39 -8.64 -12.97
CA HIS A 341 -6.23 -9.70 -12.42
C HIS A 341 -7.56 -9.81 -13.17
N GLY A 342 -8.24 -8.69 -13.44
CA GLY A 342 -9.49 -8.65 -14.21
C GLY A 342 -9.35 -9.18 -15.63
N ALA A 343 -8.18 -9.04 -16.26
CA ALA A 343 -7.90 -9.58 -17.59
C ALA A 343 -7.56 -11.08 -17.59
N SER A 344 -7.38 -11.69 -16.42
CA SER A 344 -7.08 -13.12 -16.25
C SER A 344 -8.30 -13.95 -15.85
N LEU A 345 -9.46 -13.31 -15.64
CA LEU A 345 -10.75 -13.95 -15.38
C LEU A 345 -11.32 -14.54 -16.68
#